data_196e300483b75d0c8dc98569b3644de2
#
_entry.id   196e300483b75d0c8dc98569b3644de2
#
_cell.length_a   1.000
_cell.length_b   1.000
_cell.length_c   1.000
_cell.angle_alpha   90.00
_cell.angle_beta   90.00
_cell.angle_gamma   90.00
#
_symmetry.space_group_name_H-M   'P 1'
#
loop_
_entity.id
_entity.type
_entity.pdbx_description
1 polymer ?
#
loop_
_entity_poly.entity_id
_entity_poly.type
_entity_poly.pdbx_seq_one_letter_code
_entity_poly.pdbx_strand_id
1 'polypeptide(L)'
;SNLEATIQPATAEATISKKVSKQFTVTSELLLGTGQSSSDFESPVLSETTVTIKASQEQIDAIRSVKAIIDATGQTGDFNVEANVMAYDSSGTPLQVDISPATIQASVKRANSDSD
;
A
#
# COMPACT_ATOMS: atom_id res chain seq x y z
N SER A 1 26.85 -30.91 23.80
CA SER A 1 26.87 -30.49 23.93
C SER A 1 26.80 -30.15 23.87
N ASN A 2 27.03 -30.22 23.76
CA ASN A 2 27.04 -29.78 23.73
C ASN A 2 26.79 -29.34 23.44
N LEU A 3 26.71 -29.20 23.13
CA LEU A 3 26.61 -28.64 22.88
C LEU A 3 26.24 -28.29 22.51
N GLU A 4 26.14 -28.42 22.38
CA GLU A 4 25.93 -27.99 22.09
C GLU A 4 25.42 -27.45 21.74
N ALA A 5 25.52 -27.64 21.77
CA ALA A 5 25.14 -27.02 21.50
C ALA A 5 24.67 -26.52 21.02
N THR A 6 24.75 -26.51 20.90
CA THR A 6 24.43 -26.07 20.56
C THR A 6 24.05 -25.53 19.95
N ILE A 7 23.96 -25.42 19.54
CA ILE A 7 23.61 -24.98 19.02
C ILE A 7 23.01 -24.42 18.60
N GLN A 8 22.72 -24.40 18.43
CA GLN A 8 22.12 -23.97 18.08
C GLN A 8 21.85 -23.19 17.97
N PRO A 9 21.91 -23.03 18.08
CA PRO A 9 21.50 -22.17 17.89
C PRO A 9 21.26 -21.32 17.49
N ALA A 10 21.38 -21.27 17.55
CA ALA A 10 21.02 -20.49 17.34
C ALA A 10 20.59 -19.94 16.60
N THR A 11 20.58 -19.84 16.12
CA THR A 11 20.09 -19.38 15.32
C THR A 11 18.93 -19.21 15.13
N ALA A 12 18.74 -19.77 15.09
CA ALA A 12 17.41 -19.70 14.75
C ALA A 12 16.75 -18.55 15.30
N GLU A 13 17.10 -18.16 16.37
CA GLU A 13 16.42 -17.05 16.86
C GLU A 13 16.61 -15.88 16.01
N ALA A 14 17.59 -15.89 15.24
CA ALA A 14 17.71 -14.83 14.28
C ALA A 14 16.48 -14.74 13.43
N THR A 15 15.77 -15.82 13.30
CA THR A 15 14.58 -15.77 12.48
C THR A 15 13.39 -15.28 13.22
N ILE A 16 13.51 -15.02 14.49
CA ILE A 16 12.40 -14.51 15.23
C ILE A 16 12.48 -13.02 15.20
N SER A 17 12.06 -12.46 14.11
CA SER A 17 12.00 -11.02 13.99
C SER A 17 10.72 -10.57 14.64
N LYS A 18 10.84 -9.70 15.60
CA LYS A 18 9.66 -9.13 16.18
C LYS A 18 9.00 -8.23 15.18
N LYS A 19 7.70 -8.33 15.10
CA LYS A 19 6.94 -7.44 14.24
C LYS A 19 6.61 -6.19 15.03
N VAL A 20 6.74 -5.07 14.38
CA VAL A 20 6.38 -3.78 14.94
C VAL A 20 5.29 -3.19 14.09
N SER A 21 4.54 -2.29 14.66
CA SER A 21 3.45 -1.61 13.96
C SER A 21 3.79 -0.15 13.78
N LYS A 22 3.50 0.39 12.62
CA LYS A 22 3.73 1.79 12.36
C LYS A 22 2.64 2.30 11.43
N GLN A 23 2.20 3.52 11.67
CA GLN A 23 1.22 4.16 10.80
C GLN A 23 1.91 4.84 9.64
N PHE A 24 1.30 4.73 8.47
CA PHE A 24 1.79 5.38 7.27
C PHE A 24 0.65 6.13 6.61
N THR A 25 0.97 7.26 6.02
CA THR A 25 0.02 8.00 5.21
C THR A 25 -0.09 7.33 3.85
N VAL A 26 -1.33 7.18 3.39
CA VAL A 26 -1.61 6.53 2.12
C VAL A 26 -1.89 7.59 1.07
N THR A 27 -1.29 7.43 -0.10
CA THR A 27 -1.62 8.26 -1.25
C THR A 27 -2.38 7.40 -2.25
N SER A 28 -3.16 8.04 -3.10
CA SER A 28 -3.93 7.31 -4.09
C SER A 28 -3.14 7.21 -5.39
N GLU A 29 -3.39 6.14 -6.12
CA GLU A 29 -2.82 5.97 -7.44
C GLU A 29 -3.89 5.42 -8.36
N LEU A 30 -4.12 6.09 -9.49
CA LEU A 30 -5.10 5.65 -10.46
C LEU A 30 -4.43 4.80 -11.52
N LEU A 31 -5.02 3.64 -11.79
CA LEU A 31 -4.62 2.83 -12.93
C LEU A 31 -5.56 3.16 -14.07
N LEU A 32 -5.00 3.57 -15.18
CA LEU A 32 -5.77 4.06 -16.32
C LEU A 32 -5.62 3.11 -17.48
N GLY A 33 -6.68 2.99 -18.27
CA GLY A 33 -6.65 2.18 -19.47
C GLY A 33 -6.34 3.03 -20.69
N THR A 34 -6.41 2.37 -21.83
CA THR A 34 -6.16 3.04 -23.09
C THR A 34 -7.18 4.15 -23.29
N GLY A 35 -6.70 5.31 -23.67
CA GLY A 35 -7.57 6.44 -23.92
C GLY A 35 -7.97 7.23 -22.70
N GLN A 36 -7.51 6.83 -21.53
CA GLN A 36 -7.81 7.55 -20.29
C GLN A 36 -6.60 8.36 -19.86
N SER A 37 -6.88 9.42 -19.14
CA SER A 37 -5.84 10.30 -18.63
C SER A 37 -6.17 10.65 -17.19
N SER A 38 -5.15 10.90 -16.39
CA SER A 38 -5.39 11.27 -15.00
C SER A 38 -6.15 12.59 -14.90
N SER A 39 -6.07 13.43 -15.92
CA SER A 39 -6.81 14.68 -15.92
C SER A 39 -8.30 14.46 -16.15
N ASP A 40 -8.72 13.26 -16.53
CA ASP A 40 -10.14 12.96 -16.69
C ASP A 40 -10.84 12.83 -15.35
N PHE A 41 -10.10 12.72 -14.27
CA PHE A 41 -10.66 12.47 -12.94
C PHE A 41 -10.13 13.50 -11.95
N GLU A 42 -10.96 13.78 -10.95
CA GLU A 42 -10.52 14.60 -9.83
C GLU A 42 -9.70 13.74 -8.88
N SER A 43 -9.07 14.40 -7.93
CA SER A 43 -8.29 13.67 -6.92
C SER A 43 -9.19 12.72 -6.18
N PRO A 44 -8.81 11.46 -6.07
CA PRO A 44 -9.63 10.50 -5.34
C PRO A 44 -9.75 10.86 -3.87
N VAL A 45 -10.91 10.54 -3.30
CA VAL A 45 -11.14 10.73 -1.88
C VAL A 45 -11.14 9.35 -1.25
N LEU A 46 -10.28 9.15 -0.27
CA LEU A 46 -10.16 7.88 0.42
C LEU A 46 -10.91 7.95 1.75
N SER A 47 -11.55 6.86 2.12
CA SER A 47 -12.26 6.80 3.39
C SER A 47 -11.28 6.81 4.56
N GLU A 48 -10.06 6.35 4.33
CA GLU A 48 -8.98 6.38 5.31
C GLU A 48 -7.76 6.93 4.64
N THR A 49 -7.01 7.76 5.32
CA THR A 49 -5.78 8.29 4.75
C THR A 49 -4.54 7.75 5.44
N THR A 50 -4.71 6.92 6.44
CA THR A 50 -3.60 6.26 7.12
C THR A 50 -3.91 4.80 7.28
N VAL A 51 -2.86 4.00 7.31
CA VAL A 51 -2.97 2.57 7.59
C VAL A 51 -1.90 2.21 8.60
N THR A 52 -2.10 1.10 9.28
CA THR A 52 -1.11 0.55 10.19
C THR A 52 -0.46 -0.63 9.50
N ILE A 53 0.85 -0.62 9.43
CA ILE A 53 1.60 -1.72 8.82
C ILE A 53 2.35 -2.44 9.92
N LYS A 54 2.18 -3.76 9.94
CA LYS A 54 2.85 -4.62 10.91
C LYS A 54 3.84 -5.49 10.16
N ALA A 55 5.09 -5.38 10.53
CA ALA A 55 6.16 -6.07 9.84
C ALA A 55 7.40 -6.01 10.69
N SER A 56 8.48 -6.65 10.24
CA SER A 56 9.76 -6.52 10.94
C SER A 56 10.25 -5.08 10.85
N GLN A 57 11.10 -4.69 11.77
CA GLN A 57 11.65 -3.34 11.74
C GLN A 57 12.39 -3.09 10.42
N GLU A 58 13.08 -4.11 9.93
CA GLU A 58 13.79 -3.97 8.67
C GLU A 58 12.84 -3.68 7.51
N GLN A 59 11.72 -4.38 7.49
CA GLN A 59 10.74 -4.15 6.43
C GLN A 59 10.11 -2.77 6.58
N ILE A 60 9.80 -2.37 7.80
CA ILE A 60 9.22 -1.05 8.05
C ILE A 60 10.20 0.03 7.55
N ASP A 61 11.49 -0.14 7.85
CA ASP A 61 12.49 0.85 7.44
C ASP A 61 12.65 0.89 5.92
N ALA A 62 12.33 -0.19 5.23
CA ALA A 62 12.47 -0.24 3.78
C ALA A 62 11.31 0.43 3.05
N ILE A 63 10.21 0.68 3.73
CA ILE A 63 9.04 1.26 3.08
C ILE A 63 9.31 2.71 2.72
N ARG A 64 9.09 3.04 1.47
CA ARG A 64 9.26 4.41 0.97
C ARG A 64 7.95 5.06 0.56
N SER A 65 6.96 4.25 0.17
CA SER A 65 5.66 4.80 -0.18
C SER A 65 4.59 3.77 0.12
N VAL A 66 3.39 4.27 0.42
CA VAL A 66 2.22 3.42 0.64
C VAL A 66 1.10 4.01 -0.20
N LYS A 67 0.52 3.20 -1.05
CA LYS A 67 -0.46 3.68 -2.01
C LYS A 67 -1.72 2.83 -2.00
N ALA A 68 -2.84 3.50 -2.20
CA ALA A 68 -4.11 2.83 -2.45
C ALA A 68 -4.30 2.81 -3.96
N ILE A 69 -4.35 1.62 -4.53
CA ILE A 69 -4.39 1.43 -5.97
C ILE A 69 -5.84 1.40 -6.41
N ILE A 70 -6.20 2.34 -7.25
CA ILE A 70 -7.57 2.51 -7.73
C ILE A 70 -7.60 2.18 -9.21
N ASP A 71 -8.37 1.16 -9.56
CA ASP A 71 -8.46 0.75 -10.96
C ASP A 71 -9.58 1.55 -11.62
N ALA A 72 -9.19 2.55 -12.40
CA ALA A 72 -10.12 3.40 -13.11
C ALA A 72 -10.33 2.97 -14.56
N THR A 73 -9.76 1.83 -14.93
CA THR A 73 -9.86 1.35 -16.30
C THR A 73 -11.33 1.20 -16.71
N GLY A 74 -11.69 1.81 -17.82
CA GLY A 74 -13.04 1.72 -18.33
C GLY A 74 -14.07 2.60 -17.67
N GLN A 75 -13.69 3.34 -16.66
CA GLN A 75 -14.64 4.23 -15.97
C GLN A 75 -14.82 5.52 -16.76
N THR A 76 -16.06 5.93 -16.93
CA THR A 76 -16.37 7.12 -17.70
C THR A 76 -17.07 8.18 -16.90
N GLY A 77 -17.35 7.92 -15.65
CA GLY A 77 -18.01 8.89 -14.77
C GLY A 77 -17.53 8.71 -13.34
N ASP A 78 -18.30 9.24 -12.42
CA ASP A 78 -17.99 9.07 -11.00
C ASP A 78 -18.10 7.60 -10.62
N PHE A 79 -17.22 7.15 -9.75
CA PHE A 79 -17.28 5.77 -9.29
C PHE A 79 -16.67 5.63 -7.91
N ASN A 80 -17.06 4.54 -7.25
CA ASN A 80 -16.50 4.17 -5.96
C ASN A 80 -15.95 2.75 -6.10
N VAL A 81 -14.78 2.54 -5.58
CA VAL A 81 -14.17 1.20 -5.63
C VAL A 81 -13.43 0.97 -4.34
N GLU A 82 -13.15 -0.30 -4.09
CA GLU A 82 -12.31 -0.68 -2.97
C GLU A 82 -10.87 -0.73 -3.49
N ALA A 83 -10.01 0.08 -2.92
CA ALA A 83 -8.64 0.20 -3.38
C ALA A 83 -7.74 -0.66 -2.52
N ASN A 84 -6.88 -1.44 -3.14
CA ASN A 84 -5.89 -2.23 -2.41
C ASN A 84 -4.74 -1.35 -1.97
N VAL A 85 -4.31 -1.53 -0.74
CA VAL A 85 -3.19 -0.76 -0.21
C VAL A 85 -1.92 -1.56 -0.41
N MET A 86 -0.90 -0.91 -0.97
CA MET A 86 0.39 -1.54 -1.25
C MET A 86 1.49 -0.67 -0.67
N ALA A 87 2.50 -1.33 -0.13
CA ALA A 87 3.70 -0.65 0.36
C ALA A 87 4.85 -0.97 -0.58
N TYR A 88 5.66 0.03 -0.88
CA TYR A 88 6.75 -0.11 -1.84
C TYR A 88 8.05 0.35 -1.23
N ASP A 89 9.16 -0.28 -1.66
CA ASP A 89 10.49 0.15 -1.23
C ASP A 89 11.01 1.25 -2.16
N SER A 90 12.27 1.62 -1.98
CA SER A 90 12.85 2.72 -2.75
C SER A 90 13.00 2.38 -4.23
N SER A 91 12.96 1.10 -4.58
CA SER A 91 13.00 0.68 -5.97
C SER A 91 11.63 0.61 -6.60
N GLY A 92 10.58 0.85 -5.83
CA GLY A 92 9.24 0.71 -6.34
C GLY A 92 8.74 -0.73 -6.33
N THR A 93 9.42 -1.62 -5.60
CA THR A 93 9.02 -3.01 -5.51
C THR A 93 8.06 -3.19 -4.36
N PRO A 94 6.92 -3.89 -4.58
CA PRO A 94 5.97 -4.11 -3.49
C PRO A 94 6.57 -4.98 -2.39
N LEU A 95 6.26 -4.63 -1.16
CA LEU A 95 6.71 -5.38 0.00
C LEU A 95 5.56 -6.21 0.55
N GLN A 96 5.89 -7.42 1.00
CA GLN A 96 4.89 -8.31 1.59
C GLN A 96 4.81 -8.03 3.07
N VAL A 97 3.86 -7.20 3.46
CA VAL A 97 3.68 -6.82 4.85
C VAL A 97 2.20 -6.83 5.18
N ASP A 98 1.89 -6.91 6.47
CA ASP A 98 0.50 -6.87 6.91
C ASP A 98 0.06 -5.43 7.01
N ILE A 99 -0.94 -5.08 6.23
CA ILE A 99 -1.47 -3.72 6.20
C ILE A 99 -2.90 -3.74 6.69
N SER A 100 -3.21 -2.84 7.59
CA SER A 100 -4.55 -2.78 8.17
C SER A 100 -5.04 -1.32 8.19
N PRO A 101 -6.13 -1.03 7.51
CA PRO A 101 -6.92 -1.91 6.66
C PRO A 101 -6.18 -2.25 5.38
N ALA A 102 -6.43 -3.42 4.85
CA ALA A 102 -5.77 -3.86 3.61
C ALA A 102 -6.39 -3.20 2.39
N THR A 103 -7.62 -2.74 2.51
CA THR A 103 -8.30 -2.04 1.43
C THR A 103 -8.96 -0.81 2.01
N ILE A 104 -9.14 0.19 1.15
CA ILE A 104 -9.74 1.47 1.52
C ILE A 104 -10.77 1.81 0.47
N GLN A 105 -11.93 2.29 0.90
CA GLN A 105 -12.93 2.75 -0.05
C GLN A 105 -12.47 4.05 -0.69
N ALA A 106 -12.52 4.10 -2.00
CA ALA A 106 -12.10 5.26 -2.75
C ALA A 106 -13.26 5.78 -3.57
N SER A 107 -13.47 7.08 -3.53
CA SER A 107 -14.44 7.76 -4.36
C SER A 107 -13.71 8.60 -5.37
N VAL A 108 -14.01 8.42 -6.63
CA VAL A 108 -13.38 9.16 -7.71
C VAL A 108 -14.48 9.85 -8.50
N LYS A 109 -14.31 11.12 -8.74
CA LYS A 109 -15.25 11.88 -9.53
C LYS A 109 -14.62 12.24 -10.85
N ARG A 110 -15.44 12.23 -11.88
CA ARG A 110 -14.97 12.64 -13.17
C ARG A 110 -14.73 14.14 -13.17
N ALA A 111 -13.62 14.55 -13.73
CA ALA A 111 -13.33 15.97 -13.84
C ALA A 111 -14.29 16.61 -14.82
N ASN A 112 -14.78 17.79 -14.46
CA ASN A 112 -15.73 18.48 -15.30
C ASN A 112 -14.98 19.50 -16.13
N SER A 113 -14.25 19.02 -17.10
CA SER A 113 -13.37 19.89 -17.85
C SER A 113 -14.12 20.77 -18.82
N ASP A 114 -15.38 20.45 -19.09
CA ASP A 114 -16.07 21.24 -20.08
C ASP A 114 -16.85 22.30 -19.41
N SER A 115 -16.77 22.43 -18.17
CA SER A 115 -17.55 23.40 -17.61
C SER A 115 -17.00 24.67 -17.99
N ASP A 116 -16.76 24.91 -18.62
CA ASP A 116 -16.37 25.99 -19.01
C ASP A 116 -16.97 26.78 -19.19
#